data_49190b21d4d17d0503be1d70668ea2d7
#
_entry.id   49190b21d4d17d0503be1d70668ea2d7
#
_cell.length_a   1.000
_cell.length_b   1.000
_cell.length_c   1.000
_cell.angle_alpha   90.00
_cell.angle_beta   90.00
_cell.angle_gamma   90.00
#
_symmetry.space_group_name_H-M   'P 1'
#
loop_
_entity.id
_entity.type
_entity.pdbx_description
1 polymer ?
#
loop_
_entity_poly.entity_id
_entity_poly.type
_entity_poly.pdbx_seq_one_letter_code
_entity_poly.pdbx_strand_id
1 'polypeptide(L)'
;VDVVERVQTQRERLHVSIGAVCNNNCVFCMEEDREARERNNGAMTPDRVRWILEQNRGAEEVCFTSGEPTTRSELPDFVAWARELGYPRISVMTNGRRLSHLPYAAALAKRGLNRIYISIHGHTKKLHEGLTRTPGSFEQTVAGLDSAAKLARFGVELHTSTVVTDRNLPHLLDVYRFLRSHGVHQVVFNVMQANGRANTYFEQIFPRYRDIAAAFLGFLEQAGQAGEARPAAFLVDIPLCTTEGVPDFHRGYVEKYRHFDAQEHAALHAAADDGRAQEGRGRGLVLVTRGDLDDEQRDKRAECGRCRYDAVCEGVWRNYLKRFGWDEMQPR
;
A
#
# COMPACT_ATOMS: atom_id res chain seq x y z
N VAL A 1 -0.45 16.38 18.69
CA VAL A 1 0.25 16.82 17.46
C VAL A 1 -0.73 16.75 16.33
N ASP A 2 -0.93 17.83 15.59
CA ASP A 2 -1.85 17.93 14.47
C ASP A 2 -1.41 16.97 13.33
N VAL A 3 -2.36 16.51 12.52
CA VAL A 3 -2.11 15.67 11.33
C VAL A 3 -1.14 16.36 10.38
N VAL A 4 -1.32 17.68 10.16
CA VAL A 4 -0.45 18.50 9.29
C VAL A 4 0.99 18.52 9.79
N GLU A 5 1.20 18.73 11.10
CA GLU A 5 2.54 18.75 11.72
C GLU A 5 3.23 17.38 11.61
N ARG A 6 2.48 16.29 11.74
CA ARG A 6 3.03 14.93 11.58
C ARG A 6 3.50 14.64 10.17
N VAL A 7 2.70 15.00 9.17
CA VAL A 7 3.07 14.82 7.76
C VAL A 7 4.35 15.54 7.40
N GLN A 8 4.52 16.75 7.95
CA GLN A 8 5.73 17.55 7.72
C GLN A 8 6.99 16.95 8.37
N THR A 9 6.83 16.14 9.42
CA THR A 9 7.94 15.51 10.16
C THR A 9 8.18 14.07 9.77
N GLN A 10 7.32 13.46 8.93
CA GLN A 10 7.49 12.08 8.49
C GLN A 10 8.64 11.93 7.50
N ARG A 11 9.42 10.88 7.75
CA ARG A 11 10.58 10.50 6.93
C ARG A 11 10.13 9.73 5.69
N GLU A 12 10.83 9.92 4.58
CA GLU A 12 10.45 9.32 3.30
C GLU A 12 10.65 7.81 3.26
N ARG A 13 9.64 7.12 2.69
CA ARG A 13 9.73 5.75 2.25
C ARG A 13 9.96 5.70 0.74
N LEU A 14 10.88 4.85 0.34
CA LEU A 14 11.14 4.55 -1.07
C LEU A 14 10.33 3.30 -1.45
N HIS A 15 9.35 3.42 -2.32
CA HIS A 15 8.64 2.28 -2.90
C HIS A 15 9.30 1.89 -4.23
N VAL A 16 9.74 0.66 -4.34
CA VAL A 16 10.37 0.11 -5.55
C VAL A 16 9.49 -1.00 -6.10
N SER A 17 8.84 -0.73 -7.23
CA SER A 17 8.03 -1.70 -7.96
C SER A 17 8.95 -2.66 -8.71
N ILE A 18 9.25 -3.82 -8.13
CA ILE A 18 10.26 -4.75 -8.66
C ILE A 18 9.74 -5.74 -9.69
N GLY A 19 8.44 -5.74 -9.99
CA GLY A 19 7.88 -6.60 -11.02
C GLY A 19 6.38 -6.50 -11.08
N ALA A 20 5.81 -6.98 -12.18
CA ALA A 20 4.38 -6.92 -12.45
C ALA A 20 3.67 -8.28 -12.31
N VAL A 21 4.41 -9.38 -12.24
CA VAL A 21 3.84 -10.73 -12.09
C VAL A 21 3.28 -10.91 -10.69
N CYS A 22 2.06 -11.44 -10.61
CA CYS A 22 1.39 -11.76 -9.35
C CYS A 22 0.70 -13.13 -9.44
N ASN A 23 0.81 -13.93 -8.38
CA ASN A 23 0.15 -15.23 -8.25
C ASN A 23 -1.26 -15.15 -7.64
N ASN A 24 -1.79 -13.92 -7.39
CA ASN A 24 -3.19 -13.63 -7.09
C ASN A 24 -3.89 -12.96 -8.27
N ASN A 25 -5.23 -12.94 -8.25
CA ASN A 25 -6.08 -12.34 -9.29
C ASN A 25 -7.14 -11.40 -8.68
N CYS A 26 -6.74 -10.52 -7.78
CA CYS A 26 -7.63 -9.69 -6.96
C CYS A 26 -8.57 -8.81 -7.79
N VAL A 27 -9.85 -8.72 -7.38
CA VAL A 27 -10.85 -7.87 -8.04
C VAL A 27 -10.57 -6.37 -7.88
N PHE A 28 -9.90 -6.00 -6.80
CA PHE A 28 -9.56 -4.62 -6.44
C PHE A 28 -8.15 -4.21 -6.86
N CYS A 29 -7.46 -4.99 -7.71
CA CYS A 29 -6.10 -4.66 -8.12
C CYS A 29 -6.08 -3.33 -8.88
N MET A 30 -5.25 -2.39 -8.41
CA MET A 30 -5.06 -1.08 -9.03
C MET A 30 -4.22 -1.16 -10.32
N GLU A 31 -3.46 -2.23 -10.49
CA GLU A 31 -2.69 -2.48 -11.69
C GLU A 31 -3.59 -2.98 -12.83
N GLU A 32 -3.11 -2.84 -14.05
CA GLU A 32 -3.78 -3.35 -15.25
C GLU A 32 -3.95 -4.87 -15.23
N ASP A 33 -4.62 -5.40 -16.26
CA ASP A 33 -4.81 -6.83 -16.40
C ASP A 33 -3.47 -7.61 -16.42
N ARG A 34 -3.59 -8.93 -16.27
CA ARG A 34 -2.44 -9.82 -16.18
C ARG A 34 -1.52 -9.78 -17.40
N GLU A 35 -2.09 -9.63 -18.60
CA GLU A 35 -1.29 -9.61 -19.84
C GLU A 35 -0.49 -8.33 -19.96
N ALA A 36 -1.06 -7.17 -19.59
CA ALA A 36 -0.34 -5.92 -19.53
C ALA A 36 0.80 -5.99 -18.52
N ARG A 37 0.57 -6.59 -17.36
CA ARG A 37 1.61 -6.80 -16.34
C ARG A 37 2.75 -7.70 -16.82
N GLU A 38 2.43 -8.79 -17.51
CA GLU A 38 3.43 -9.70 -18.06
C GLU A 38 4.30 -9.03 -19.13
N ARG A 39 3.73 -8.17 -19.98
CA ARG A 39 4.49 -7.37 -20.96
C ARG A 39 5.52 -6.45 -20.31
N ASN A 40 5.20 -5.88 -19.16
CA ASN A 40 6.03 -4.90 -18.45
C ASN A 40 7.01 -5.53 -17.45
N ASN A 41 6.92 -6.84 -17.20
CA ASN A 41 7.68 -7.51 -16.14
C ASN A 41 9.21 -7.42 -16.29
N GLY A 42 9.72 -7.31 -17.53
CA GLY A 42 11.16 -7.22 -17.80
C GLY A 42 11.80 -5.83 -17.60
N ALA A 43 10.99 -4.78 -17.37
CA ALA A 43 11.50 -3.42 -17.34
C ALA A 43 12.30 -3.08 -16.07
N MET A 44 12.05 -3.75 -14.94
CA MET A 44 12.80 -3.57 -13.69
C MET A 44 13.92 -4.61 -13.57
N THR A 45 15.05 -4.37 -14.25
CA THR A 45 16.23 -5.23 -14.17
C THR A 45 16.92 -5.12 -12.81
N PRO A 46 17.72 -6.14 -12.38
CA PRO A 46 18.50 -6.06 -11.15
C PRO A 46 19.42 -4.83 -11.08
N ASP A 47 20.10 -4.49 -12.18
CA ASP A 47 20.96 -3.30 -12.24
C ASP A 47 20.19 -2.00 -12.01
N ARG A 48 18.97 -1.94 -12.50
CA ARG A 48 18.10 -0.79 -12.32
C ARG A 48 17.62 -0.67 -10.86
N VAL A 49 17.23 -1.78 -10.24
CA VAL A 49 16.87 -1.79 -8.82
C VAL A 49 18.07 -1.34 -7.99
N ARG A 50 19.27 -1.85 -8.26
CA ARG A 50 20.49 -1.46 -7.57
C ARG A 50 20.78 0.03 -7.72
N TRP A 51 20.68 0.57 -8.93
CA TRP A 51 20.85 2.00 -9.19
C TRP A 51 19.85 2.86 -8.40
N ILE A 52 18.55 2.48 -8.38
CA ILE A 52 17.52 3.18 -7.59
C ILE A 52 17.92 3.22 -6.12
N LEU A 53 18.34 2.09 -5.55
CA LEU A 53 18.78 2.03 -4.17
C LEU A 53 19.99 2.94 -3.90
N GLU A 54 20.98 2.95 -4.80
CA GLU A 54 22.17 3.78 -4.67
C GLU A 54 21.86 5.28 -4.71
N GLN A 55 20.91 5.71 -5.54
CA GLN A 55 20.50 7.12 -5.66
C GLN A 55 19.63 7.61 -4.48
N ASN A 56 19.07 6.72 -3.68
CA ASN A 56 18.10 7.05 -2.65
C ASN A 56 18.50 6.61 -1.23
N ARG A 57 19.80 6.51 -0.94
CA ARG A 57 20.35 6.05 0.36
C ARG A 57 19.86 6.85 1.58
N GLY A 58 19.36 8.07 1.38
CA GLY A 58 18.82 8.91 2.46
C GLY A 58 17.40 8.57 2.89
N ALA A 59 16.70 7.67 2.22
CA ALA A 59 15.36 7.25 2.61
C ALA A 59 15.40 6.40 3.89
N GLU A 60 14.43 6.64 4.77
CA GLU A 60 14.31 5.91 6.05
C GLU A 60 13.86 4.46 5.88
N GLU A 61 13.15 4.19 4.82
CA GLU A 61 12.66 2.85 4.50
C GLU A 61 12.70 2.61 3.00
N VAL A 62 13.13 1.42 2.58
CA VAL A 62 12.85 0.91 1.26
C VAL A 62 11.82 -0.20 1.34
N CYS A 63 10.78 -0.12 0.51
CA CYS A 63 9.71 -1.11 0.41
C CYS A 63 9.69 -1.71 -1.01
N PHE A 64 9.99 -2.99 -1.11
CA PHE A 64 9.84 -3.71 -2.37
C PHE A 64 8.37 -4.11 -2.56
N THR A 65 7.79 -3.70 -3.69
CA THR A 65 6.34 -3.81 -3.95
C THR A 65 6.05 -4.10 -5.41
N SER A 66 4.79 -4.06 -5.78
CA SER A 66 4.18 -4.27 -7.10
C SER A 66 4.17 -5.73 -7.58
N GLY A 67 3.07 -6.11 -8.25
CA GLY A 67 2.80 -7.52 -8.53
C GLY A 67 2.80 -8.33 -7.23
N GLU A 68 3.64 -9.37 -7.21
CA GLU A 68 3.99 -10.11 -5.99
C GLU A 68 5.52 -10.22 -5.89
N PRO A 69 6.18 -9.42 -5.05
CA PRO A 69 7.64 -9.37 -4.96
C PRO A 69 8.31 -10.71 -4.71
N THR A 70 7.66 -11.58 -3.94
CA THR A 70 8.23 -12.91 -3.62
C THR A 70 8.25 -13.87 -4.81
N THR A 71 7.63 -13.54 -5.94
CA THR A 71 7.77 -14.31 -7.18
C THR A 71 9.12 -14.07 -7.87
N ARG A 72 9.77 -12.92 -7.59
CA ARG A 72 11.11 -12.59 -8.08
C ARG A 72 12.17 -13.42 -7.37
N SER A 73 12.98 -14.14 -8.12
CA SER A 73 14.11 -14.92 -7.59
C SER A 73 15.18 -14.03 -6.97
N GLU A 74 15.33 -12.81 -7.49
CA GLU A 74 16.34 -11.82 -7.09
C GLU A 74 15.96 -11.02 -5.83
N LEU A 75 14.72 -11.13 -5.33
CA LEU A 75 14.31 -10.39 -4.13
C LEU A 75 15.28 -10.53 -2.94
N PRO A 76 15.84 -11.72 -2.63
CA PRO A 76 16.84 -11.85 -1.58
C PRO A 76 18.07 -10.99 -1.81
N ASP A 77 18.52 -10.81 -3.06
CA ASP A 77 19.67 -9.99 -3.39
C ASP A 77 19.34 -8.50 -3.27
N PHE A 78 18.14 -8.08 -3.67
CA PHE A 78 17.67 -6.70 -3.47
C PHE A 78 17.64 -6.32 -1.99
N VAL A 79 17.17 -7.23 -1.12
CA VAL A 79 17.18 -7.04 0.34
C VAL A 79 18.63 -6.91 0.87
N ALA A 80 19.55 -7.75 0.37
CA ALA A 80 20.96 -7.69 0.77
C ALA A 80 21.61 -6.37 0.34
N TRP A 81 21.38 -5.92 -0.90
CA TRP A 81 21.90 -4.63 -1.38
C TRP A 81 21.37 -3.44 -0.58
N ALA A 82 20.07 -3.45 -0.25
CA ALA A 82 19.49 -2.40 0.61
C ALA A 82 20.20 -2.35 1.98
N ARG A 83 20.48 -3.51 2.58
CA ARG A 83 21.23 -3.61 3.83
C ARG A 83 22.66 -3.09 3.68
N GLU A 84 23.38 -3.49 2.62
CA GLU A 84 24.75 -3.03 2.32
C GLU A 84 24.80 -1.51 2.13
N LEU A 85 23.77 -0.91 1.56
CA LEU A 85 23.63 0.52 1.34
C LEU A 85 23.19 1.30 2.60
N GLY A 86 22.92 0.60 3.71
CA GLY A 86 22.63 1.20 5.01
C GLY A 86 21.20 1.65 5.24
N TYR A 87 20.23 1.12 4.48
CA TYR A 87 18.81 1.42 4.74
C TYR A 87 18.41 0.95 6.15
N PRO A 88 17.87 1.85 7.01
CA PRO A 88 17.48 1.48 8.38
C PRO A 88 16.30 0.50 8.40
N ARG A 89 15.35 0.68 7.45
CA ARG A 89 14.18 -0.18 7.29
C ARG A 89 14.15 -0.76 5.88
N ILE A 90 14.03 -2.07 5.83
CA ILE A 90 13.94 -2.83 4.58
C ILE A 90 12.68 -3.68 4.67
N SER A 91 11.72 -3.37 3.82
CA SER A 91 10.39 -3.96 3.87
C SER A 91 9.97 -4.60 2.54
N VAL A 92 8.99 -5.47 2.61
CA VAL A 92 8.32 -6.05 1.46
C VAL A 92 6.81 -5.96 1.65
N MET A 93 6.09 -5.54 0.61
CA MET A 93 4.64 -5.64 0.54
C MET A 93 4.28 -6.85 -0.31
N THR A 94 3.65 -7.86 0.30
CA THR A 94 3.45 -9.18 -0.31
C THR A 94 2.06 -9.74 0.03
N ASN A 95 1.54 -10.62 -0.81
CA ASN A 95 0.35 -11.41 -0.46
C ASN A 95 0.64 -12.52 0.57
N GLY A 96 1.88 -12.70 0.97
CA GLY A 96 2.31 -13.59 2.04
C GLY A 96 2.36 -15.08 1.67
N ARG A 97 1.86 -15.48 0.51
CA ARG A 97 1.69 -16.91 0.16
C ARG A 97 3.02 -17.67 0.16
N ARG A 98 4.09 -17.11 -0.40
CA ARG A 98 5.41 -17.76 -0.43
C ARG A 98 6.09 -17.75 0.94
N LEU A 99 5.72 -16.82 1.84
CA LEU A 99 6.21 -16.80 3.21
C LEU A 99 5.72 -17.99 4.05
N SER A 100 4.68 -18.74 3.59
CA SER A 100 4.28 -20.02 4.19
C SER A 100 5.45 -21.00 4.29
N HIS A 101 6.46 -20.88 3.42
CA HIS A 101 7.71 -21.60 3.51
C HIS A 101 8.68 -20.87 4.45
N LEU A 102 8.65 -21.20 5.73
CA LEU A 102 9.44 -20.56 6.78
C LEU A 102 10.95 -20.43 6.45
N PRO A 103 11.64 -21.42 5.85
CA PRO A 103 13.05 -21.25 5.45
C PRO A 103 13.27 -20.08 4.49
N TYR A 104 12.34 -19.82 3.54
CA TYR A 104 12.44 -18.68 2.65
C TYR A 104 12.23 -17.35 3.39
N ALA A 105 11.22 -17.26 4.25
CA ALA A 105 10.99 -16.07 5.07
C ALA A 105 12.20 -15.77 5.98
N ALA A 106 12.78 -16.79 6.61
CA ALA A 106 13.98 -16.67 7.43
C ALA A 106 15.22 -16.26 6.62
N ALA A 107 15.33 -16.71 5.37
CA ALA A 107 16.43 -16.30 4.49
C ALA A 107 16.37 -14.80 4.15
N LEU A 108 15.17 -14.26 3.92
CA LEU A 108 14.97 -12.81 3.71
C LEU A 108 15.36 -12.02 4.97
N ALA A 109 14.90 -12.45 6.16
CA ALA A 109 15.26 -11.81 7.42
C ALA A 109 16.77 -11.80 7.69
N LYS A 110 17.46 -12.91 7.43
CA LYS A 110 18.92 -13.01 7.55
C LYS A 110 19.67 -12.05 6.61
N ARG A 111 19.10 -11.76 5.44
CA ARG A 111 19.66 -10.81 4.47
C ARG A 111 19.39 -9.35 4.82
N GLY A 112 18.51 -9.07 5.78
CA GLY A 112 18.26 -7.71 6.28
C GLY A 112 16.82 -7.25 6.24
N LEU A 113 15.89 -8.07 5.73
CA LEU A 113 14.46 -7.73 5.80
C LEU A 113 14.04 -7.62 7.28
N ASN A 114 13.55 -6.44 7.67
CA ASN A 114 13.15 -6.16 9.06
C ASN A 114 11.72 -5.66 9.21
N ARG A 115 10.95 -5.58 8.10
CA ARG A 115 9.52 -5.32 8.14
C ARG A 115 8.80 -6.05 7.00
N ILE A 116 7.64 -6.59 7.29
CA ILE A 116 6.79 -7.28 6.32
C ILE A 116 5.39 -6.69 6.37
N TYR A 117 4.83 -6.34 5.20
CA TYR A 117 3.43 -5.98 5.03
C TYR A 117 2.72 -7.10 4.27
N ILE A 118 1.87 -7.87 4.95
CA ILE A 118 1.10 -8.93 4.31
C ILE A 118 -0.28 -8.42 3.92
N SER A 119 -0.61 -8.56 2.64
CA SER A 119 -1.93 -8.24 2.09
C SER A 119 -2.91 -9.37 2.38
N ILE A 120 -3.90 -9.11 3.25
CA ILE A 120 -4.97 -10.06 3.59
C ILE A 120 -6.30 -9.30 3.70
N HIS A 121 -7.37 -9.82 3.10
CA HIS A 121 -8.58 -9.05 2.85
C HIS A 121 -9.83 -9.64 3.50
N GLY A 122 -9.66 -10.60 4.40
CA GLY A 122 -10.74 -11.22 5.14
C GLY A 122 -10.22 -12.19 6.19
N HIS A 123 -11.01 -12.39 7.24
CA HIS A 123 -10.73 -13.31 8.36
C HIS A 123 -11.22 -14.75 8.07
N THR A 124 -11.88 -14.96 6.94
CA THR A 124 -12.35 -16.27 6.49
C THR A 124 -11.89 -16.55 5.06
N LYS A 125 -11.76 -17.84 4.74
CA LYS A 125 -11.45 -18.30 3.37
C LYS A 125 -12.41 -17.71 2.34
N LYS A 126 -13.72 -17.81 2.59
CA LYS A 126 -14.75 -17.32 1.67
C LYS A 126 -14.57 -15.82 1.36
N LEU A 127 -14.32 -15.02 2.38
CA LEU A 127 -14.15 -13.58 2.21
C LEU A 127 -12.84 -13.23 1.47
N HIS A 128 -11.72 -13.80 1.92
CA HIS A 128 -10.42 -13.54 1.31
C HIS A 128 -10.34 -14.02 -0.13
N GLU A 129 -10.71 -15.27 -0.40
CA GLU A 129 -10.64 -15.86 -1.74
C GLU A 129 -11.68 -15.29 -2.70
N GLY A 130 -12.83 -14.85 -2.19
CA GLY A 130 -13.81 -14.09 -2.97
C GLY A 130 -13.26 -12.78 -3.51
N LEU A 131 -12.29 -12.17 -2.82
CA LEU A 131 -11.63 -10.93 -3.22
C LEU A 131 -10.35 -11.18 -4.03
N THR A 132 -9.53 -12.16 -3.65
CA THR A 132 -8.28 -12.50 -4.37
C THR A 132 -8.52 -13.33 -5.62
N ARG A 133 -9.70 -13.95 -5.76
CA ARG A 133 -10.09 -14.87 -6.86
C ARG A 133 -9.05 -15.99 -7.09
N THR A 134 -8.44 -16.46 -6.02
CA THR A 134 -7.38 -17.46 -6.09
C THR A 134 -7.60 -18.51 -5.00
N PRO A 135 -8.11 -19.71 -5.38
CA PRO A 135 -8.29 -20.81 -4.44
C PRO A 135 -6.99 -21.20 -3.74
N GLY A 136 -7.05 -21.46 -2.42
CA GLY A 136 -5.90 -21.80 -1.58
C GLY A 136 -5.07 -20.60 -1.17
N SER A 137 -5.42 -19.37 -1.59
CA SER A 137 -4.67 -18.18 -1.20
C SER A 137 -4.84 -17.87 0.29
N PHE A 138 -6.00 -18.15 0.87
CA PHE A 138 -6.24 -17.88 2.29
C PHE A 138 -5.33 -18.69 3.19
N GLU A 139 -5.33 -20.01 3.03
CA GLU A 139 -4.53 -20.92 3.84
C GLU A 139 -3.03 -20.62 3.71
N GLN A 140 -2.58 -20.32 2.48
CA GLN A 140 -1.17 -19.98 2.24
C GLN A 140 -0.80 -18.63 2.87
N THR A 141 -1.68 -17.62 2.77
CA THR A 141 -1.44 -16.31 3.38
C THR A 141 -1.42 -16.39 4.91
N VAL A 142 -2.34 -17.16 5.51
CA VAL A 142 -2.37 -17.39 6.97
C VAL A 142 -1.11 -18.11 7.44
N ALA A 143 -0.69 -19.17 6.75
CA ALA A 143 0.59 -19.84 7.04
C ALA A 143 1.80 -18.90 6.86
N GLY A 144 1.69 -17.93 5.94
CA GLY A 144 2.66 -16.84 5.77
C GLY A 144 2.68 -15.88 6.96
N LEU A 145 1.51 -15.51 7.50
CA LEU A 145 1.40 -14.72 8.75
C LEU A 145 2.08 -15.43 9.91
N ASP A 146 1.78 -16.71 10.11
CA ASP A 146 2.37 -17.54 11.19
C ASP A 146 3.89 -17.67 11.06
N SER A 147 4.38 -17.77 9.83
CA SER A 147 5.82 -17.81 9.56
C SER A 147 6.47 -16.47 9.85
N ALA A 148 5.86 -15.36 9.40
CA ALA A 148 6.36 -14.00 9.63
C ALA A 148 6.32 -13.64 11.13
N ALA A 149 5.29 -14.02 11.87
CA ALA A 149 5.20 -13.81 13.31
C ALA A 149 6.35 -14.47 14.07
N LYS A 150 6.82 -15.65 13.62
CA LYS A 150 7.99 -16.32 14.23
C LYS A 150 9.29 -15.53 14.01
N LEU A 151 9.34 -14.62 13.03
CA LEU A 151 10.52 -13.79 12.77
C LEU A 151 10.60 -12.57 13.71
N ALA A 152 9.55 -12.26 14.47
CA ALA A 152 9.56 -11.18 15.48
C ALA A 152 10.71 -11.32 16.48
N ARG A 153 11.11 -12.55 16.83
CA ARG A 153 12.28 -12.84 17.67
C ARG A 153 13.63 -12.38 17.07
N PHE A 154 13.67 -12.08 15.77
CA PHE A 154 14.81 -11.55 15.07
C PHE A 154 14.67 -10.06 14.74
N GLY A 155 13.70 -9.37 15.35
CA GLY A 155 13.44 -7.95 15.14
C GLY A 155 12.64 -7.62 13.87
N VAL A 156 11.99 -8.61 13.24
CA VAL A 156 11.14 -8.37 12.08
C VAL A 156 9.75 -7.92 12.54
N GLU A 157 9.30 -6.76 12.10
CA GLU A 157 7.95 -6.24 12.34
C GLU A 157 6.96 -6.83 11.32
N LEU A 158 5.83 -7.35 11.81
CA LEU A 158 4.74 -7.86 10.98
C LEU A 158 3.58 -6.87 10.97
N HIS A 159 3.32 -6.30 9.80
CA HIS A 159 2.20 -5.43 9.51
C HIS A 159 1.30 -6.08 8.46
N THR A 160 0.04 -5.65 8.38
CA THR A 160 -0.88 -6.11 7.35
C THR A 160 -1.56 -4.95 6.65
N SER A 161 -1.92 -5.14 5.38
CA SER A 161 -2.75 -4.25 4.59
C SER A 161 -4.01 -4.98 4.14
N THR A 162 -5.16 -4.40 4.45
CA THR A 162 -6.47 -4.90 4.06
C THR A 162 -7.15 -3.85 3.18
N VAL A 163 -7.31 -4.15 1.89
CA VAL A 163 -8.08 -3.28 1.01
C VAL A 163 -9.56 -3.35 1.39
N VAL A 164 -10.14 -2.20 1.71
CA VAL A 164 -11.55 -2.08 2.12
C VAL A 164 -12.44 -2.16 0.88
N THR A 165 -13.45 -3.03 0.95
CA THR A 165 -14.44 -3.27 -0.09
C THR A 165 -15.81 -3.44 0.56
N ASP A 166 -16.91 -3.33 -0.21
CA ASP A 166 -18.28 -3.60 0.29
C ASP A 166 -18.40 -4.97 0.98
N ARG A 167 -17.58 -5.94 0.54
CA ARG A 167 -17.65 -7.31 1.06
C ARG A 167 -17.03 -7.47 2.46
N ASN A 168 -15.96 -6.74 2.76
CA ASN A 168 -15.26 -6.85 4.05
C ASN A 168 -15.52 -5.67 4.99
N LEU A 169 -16.16 -4.61 4.50
CA LEU A 169 -16.51 -3.44 5.31
C LEU A 169 -17.31 -3.79 6.59
N PRO A 170 -18.28 -4.73 6.56
CA PRO A 170 -19.02 -5.14 7.76
C PRO A 170 -18.17 -5.95 8.77
N HIS A 171 -16.96 -6.35 8.40
CA HIS A 171 -16.13 -7.30 9.13
C HIS A 171 -14.81 -6.70 9.63
N LEU A 172 -14.67 -5.37 9.74
CA LEU A 172 -13.40 -4.73 10.11
C LEU A 172 -12.89 -5.22 11.48
N LEU A 173 -13.78 -5.36 12.47
CA LEU A 173 -13.42 -5.85 13.80
C LEU A 173 -13.00 -7.32 13.78
N ASP A 174 -13.71 -8.17 13.03
CA ASP A 174 -13.38 -9.59 12.90
C ASP A 174 -12.03 -9.78 12.23
N VAL A 175 -11.78 -9.03 11.15
CA VAL A 175 -10.48 -8.99 10.46
C VAL A 175 -9.37 -8.54 11.42
N TYR A 176 -9.60 -7.45 12.15
CA TYR A 176 -8.64 -6.93 13.11
C TYR A 176 -8.29 -7.96 14.19
N ARG A 177 -9.30 -8.54 14.85
CA ARG A 177 -9.10 -9.57 15.90
C ARG A 177 -8.38 -10.79 15.38
N PHE A 178 -8.77 -11.27 14.20
CA PHE A 178 -8.12 -12.38 13.52
C PHE A 178 -6.62 -12.09 13.29
N LEU A 179 -6.28 -10.92 12.75
CA LEU A 179 -4.89 -10.54 12.50
C LEU A 179 -4.09 -10.38 13.79
N ARG A 180 -4.68 -9.78 14.82
CA ARG A 180 -4.04 -9.65 16.14
C ARG A 180 -3.74 -11.01 16.78
N SER A 181 -4.63 -12.00 16.61
CA SER A 181 -4.41 -13.36 17.13
C SER A 181 -3.25 -14.09 16.43
N HIS A 182 -2.87 -13.66 15.21
CA HIS A 182 -1.70 -14.15 14.47
C HIS A 182 -0.43 -13.30 14.70
N GLY A 183 -0.39 -12.46 15.74
CA GLY A 183 0.81 -11.70 16.12
C GLY A 183 1.10 -10.48 15.23
N VAL A 184 0.12 -9.98 14.49
CA VAL A 184 0.27 -8.76 13.69
C VAL A 184 0.42 -7.55 14.61
N HIS A 185 1.48 -6.75 14.40
CA HIS A 185 1.75 -5.55 15.19
C HIS A 185 0.81 -4.40 14.82
N GLN A 186 0.51 -4.24 13.53
CA GLN A 186 -0.27 -3.13 13.01
C GLN A 186 -1.12 -3.56 11.81
N VAL A 187 -2.37 -3.13 11.80
CA VAL A 187 -3.34 -3.38 10.71
C VAL A 187 -3.61 -2.08 9.97
N VAL A 188 -3.48 -2.09 8.66
CA VAL A 188 -3.84 -0.97 7.79
C VAL A 188 -5.08 -1.35 7.01
N PHE A 189 -6.14 -0.59 7.17
CA PHE A 189 -7.32 -0.61 6.30
C PHE A 189 -7.10 0.42 5.20
N ASN A 190 -6.84 -0.07 3.99
CA ASN A 190 -6.50 0.76 2.84
C ASN A 190 -7.75 0.96 1.97
N VAL A 191 -8.15 2.20 1.78
CA VAL A 191 -9.24 2.51 0.86
C VAL A 191 -8.76 2.28 -0.56
N MET A 192 -9.57 1.56 -1.32
CA MET A 192 -9.23 1.10 -2.66
C MET A 192 -8.98 2.28 -3.61
N GLN A 193 -7.93 2.19 -4.38
CA GLN A 193 -7.70 3.11 -5.50
C GLN A 193 -8.56 2.70 -6.69
N ALA A 194 -9.31 3.65 -7.24
CA ALA A 194 -10.29 3.40 -8.30
C ALA A 194 -9.66 3.27 -9.70
N ASN A 195 -8.56 2.50 -9.81
CA ASN A 195 -7.78 2.33 -11.04
C ASN A 195 -7.68 0.85 -11.44
N GLY A 196 -7.21 0.60 -12.64
CA GLY A 196 -6.98 -0.75 -13.15
C GLY A 196 -8.23 -1.63 -13.03
N ARG A 197 -8.05 -2.84 -12.53
CA ARG A 197 -9.17 -3.79 -12.34
C ARG A 197 -10.17 -3.32 -11.28
N ALA A 198 -9.75 -2.58 -10.25
CA ALA A 198 -10.65 -1.98 -9.29
C ALA A 198 -11.68 -1.05 -9.96
N ASN A 199 -11.29 -0.33 -11.01
CA ASN A 199 -12.21 0.49 -11.78
C ASN A 199 -13.21 -0.36 -12.61
N THR A 200 -12.77 -1.52 -13.12
CA THR A 200 -13.64 -2.45 -13.85
C THR A 200 -14.75 -3.03 -12.97
N TYR A 201 -14.42 -3.37 -11.72
CA TYR A 201 -15.38 -3.94 -10.76
C TYR A 201 -15.94 -2.92 -9.77
N PHE A 202 -15.76 -1.63 -10.04
CA PHE A 202 -16.07 -0.54 -9.11
C PHE A 202 -17.44 -0.66 -8.44
N GLU A 203 -18.51 -0.79 -9.24
CA GLU A 203 -19.90 -0.85 -8.76
C GLU A 203 -20.20 -2.07 -7.86
N GLN A 204 -19.31 -3.06 -7.87
CA GLN A 204 -19.51 -4.33 -7.16
C GLN A 204 -18.71 -4.41 -5.86
N ILE A 205 -17.73 -3.51 -5.68
CA ILE A 205 -16.76 -3.65 -4.59
C ILE A 205 -16.40 -2.35 -3.89
N PHE A 206 -16.72 -1.17 -4.47
CA PHE A 206 -16.27 0.11 -3.92
C PHE A 206 -17.34 0.73 -3.01
N PRO A 207 -17.13 0.74 -1.68
CA PRO A 207 -18.04 1.40 -0.76
C PRO A 207 -17.90 2.93 -0.84
N ARG A 208 -18.94 3.66 -0.46
CA ARG A 208 -18.85 5.12 -0.35
C ARG A 208 -17.91 5.51 0.80
N TYR A 209 -17.22 6.62 0.66
CA TYR A 209 -16.31 7.10 1.70
C TYR A 209 -16.99 7.32 3.04
N ARG A 210 -18.24 7.85 3.06
CA ARG A 210 -19.05 8.01 4.28
C ARG A 210 -19.32 6.67 4.97
N ASP A 211 -19.56 5.60 4.18
CA ASP A 211 -19.86 4.28 4.72
C ASP A 211 -18.57 3.64 5.30
N ILE A 212 -17.44 3.87 4.64
CA ILE A 212 -16.11 3.46 5.16
C ILE A 212 -15.83 4.18 6.48
N ALA A 213 -16.02 5.51 6.53
CA ALA A 213 -15.79 6.30 7.73
C ALA A 213 -16.69 5.85 8.88
N ALA A 214 -17.98 5.63 8.63
CA ALA A 214 -18.94 5.16 9.62
C ALA A 214 -18.59 3.74 10.13
N ALA A 215 -18.24 2.82 9.23
CA ALA A 215 -17.85 1.46 9.63
C ALA A 215 -16.56 1.44 10.45
N PHE A 216 -15.59 2.29 10.12
CA PHE A 216 -14.35 2.37 10.88
C PHE A 216 -14.57 3.02 12.26
N LEU A 217 -15.45 4.02 12.36
CA LEU A 217 -15.87 4.58 13.65
C LEU A 217 -16.51 3.51 14.53
N GLY A 218 -17.47 2.75 13.97
CA GLY A 218 -18.10 1.63 14.68
C GLY A 218 -17.10 0.54 15.11
N PHE A 219 -16.08 0.29 14.29
CA PHE A 219 -14.98 -0.59 14.67
C PHE A 219 -14.21 -0.05 15.89
N LEU A 220 -13.86 1.25 15.91
CA LEU A 220 -13.15 1.86 17.04
C LEU A 220 -13.97 1.83 18.33
N GLU A 221 -15.27 2.11 18.25
CA GLU A 221 -16.20 2.04 19.40
C GLU A 221 -16.28 0.62 19.96
N GLN A 222 -16.44 -0.39 19.11
CA GLN A 222 -16.52 -1.78 19.53
C GLN A 222 -15.18 -2.31 20.11
N ALA A 223 -14.05 -1.88 19.54
CA ALA A 223 -12.74 -2.20 20.09
C ALA A 223 -12.55 -1.55 21.46
N GLY A 224 -12.96 -0.29 21.63
CA GLY A 224 -12.95 0.42 22.92
C GLY A 224 -13.81 -0.24 23.99
N GLN A 225 -15.02 -0.68 23.65
CA GLN A 225 -15.91 -1.42 24.55
C GLN A 225 -15.30 -2.76 24.98
N ALA A 226 -14.49 -3.37 24.12
CA ALA A 226 -13.74 -4.59 24.44
C ALA A 226 -12.43 -4.34 25.23
N GLY A 227 -12.19 -3.11 25.66
CA GLY A 227 -10.99 -2.74 26.45
C GLY A 227 -9.80 -2.28 25.62
N GLU A 228 -9.90 -2.20 24.29
CA GLU A 228 -8.84 -1.73 23.41
C GLU A 228 -9.13 -0.30 22.92
N ALA A 229 -8.94 0.68 23.82
CA ALA A 229 -9.25 2.09 23.56
C ALA A 229 -8.45 2.71 22.39
N ARG A 230 -7.32 2.11 22.03
CA ARG A 230 -6.47 2.54 20.90
C ARG A 230 -5.97 1.34 20.12
N PRO A 231 -6.81 0.76 19.24
CA PRO A 231 -6.39 -0.38 18.44
C PRO A 231 -5.23 0.03 17.50
N ALA A 232 -4.30 -0.92 17.30
CA ALA A 232 -3.18 -0.73 16.36
C ALA A 232 -3.67 -0.86 14.91
N ALA A 233 -4.62 -0.01 14.54
CA ALA A 233 -5.26 0.01 13.23
C ALA A 233 -5.31 1.43 12.67
N PHE A 234 -5.15 1.54 11.36
CA PHE A 234 -5.16 2.80 10.61
C PHE A 234 -6.05 2.68 9.38
N LEU A 235 -6.69 3.80 9.02
CA LEU A 235 -7.42 3.94 7.78
C LEU A 235 -6.63 4.89 6.86
N VAL A 236 -6.35 4.48 5.63
CA VAL A 236 -5.52 5.24 4.69
C VAL A 236 -6.19 5.38 3.32
N ASP A 237 -5.72 6.32 2.51
CA ASP A 237 -6.22 6.62 1.16
C ASP A 237 -7.69 7.08 1.11
N ILE A 238 -8.16 7.78 2.14
CA ILE A 238 -9.49 8.38 2.20
C ILE A 238 -9.39 9.92 2.26
N PRO A 239 -10.24 10.67 1.55
CA PRO A 239 -10.25 12.13 1.68
C PRO A 239 -10.53 12.55 3.12
N LEU A 240 -9.63 13.35 3.72
CA LEU A 240 -9.66 13.68 5.15
C LEU A 240 -10.95 14.37 5.60
N CYS A 241 -11.62 15.09 4.69
CA CYS A 241 -12.88 15.77 4.99
C CYS A 241 -14.07 14.81 5.14
N THR A 242 -13.93 13.54 4.79
CA THR A 242 -14.99 12.51 4.96
C THR A 242 -14.89 11.78 6.29
N THR A 243 -13.84 12.01 7.06
CA THR A 243 -13.54 11.30 8.32
C THR A 243 -13.75 12.16 9.56
N GLU A 244 -14.67 13.12 9.51
CA GLU A 244 -14.98 13.98 10.65
C GLU A 244 -15.45 13.19 11.88
N GLY A 245 -15.04 13.66 13.06
CA GLY A 245 -15.39 13.01 14.32
C GLY A 245 -14.43 11.92 14.77
N VAL A 246 -13.42 11.61 13.98
CA VAL A 246 -12.39 10.62 14.35
C VAL A 246 -10.99 11.20 14.18
N PRO A 247 -10.53 12.01 15.15
CA PRO A 247 -9.31 12.80 15.06
C PRO A 247 -8.02 11.97 14.92
N ASP A 248 -8.05 10.68 15.24
CA ASP A 248 -6.89 9.81 15.26
C ASP A 248 -6.80 8.82 14.07
N PHE A 249 -7.69 8.89 13.09
CA PHE A 249 -7.68 8.00 11.92
C PHE A 249 -6.36 7.97 11.18
N HIS A 250 -5.74 9.14 11.08
CA HIS A 250 -4.56 9.34 10.26
C HIS A 250 -3.26 9.27 11.07
N ARG A 251 -3.33 8.82 12.31
CA ARG A 251 -2.20 8.75 13.21
C ARG A 251 -1.11 7.83 12.66
N GLY A 252 -0.16 8.42 11.96
CA GLY A 252 1.02 7.75 11.45
C GLY A 252 0.95 7.28 9.99
N TYR A 253 -0.08 7.67 9.23
CA TYR A 253 -0.26 7.13 7.88
C TYR A 253 -0.39 8.12 6.73
N VAL A 254 -0.25 9.40 6.95
CA VAL A 254 -0.01 10.30 5.81
C VAL A 254 1.47 10.21 5.46
N GLU A 255 1.83 9.17 4.72
CA GLU A 255 3.22 8.90 4.38
C GLU A 255 3.63 9.66 3.13
N LYS A 256 4.76 10.36 3.20
CA LYS A 256 5.49 10.79 2.01
C LYS A 256 6.31 9.61 1.51
N TYR A 257 6.06 9.16 0.29
CA TYR A 257 6.90 8.18 -0.35
C TYR A 257 7.27 8.57 -1.78
N ARG A 258 8.41 8.10 -2.22
CA ARG A 258 8.83 8.11 -3.61
C ARG A 258 8.54 6.74 -4.19
N HIS A 259 7.95 6.73 -5.37
CA HIS A 259 7.60 5.50 -6.05
C HIS A 259 8.37 5.36 -7.36
N PHE A 260 8.94 4.19 -7.59
CA PHE A 260 9.62 3.85 -8.84
C PHE A 260 8.94 2.64 -9.48
N ASP A 261 8.26 2.89 -10.59
CA ASP A 261 7.56 1.89 -11.38
C ASP A 261 8.10 1.84 -12.82
N ALA A 262 8.04 0.67 -13.44
CA ALA A 262 8.46 0.49 -14.82
C ALA A 262 7.49 1.16 -15.81
N GLN A 263 6.20 1.23 -15.49
CA GLN A 263 5.17 1.84 -16.35
C GLN A 263 5.24 3.36 -16.31
N GLU A 264 5.38 3.93 -15.13
CA GLU A 264 5.58 5.37 -14.91
C GLU A 264 6.80 5.86 -15.67
N HIS A 265 7.83 5.03 -15.70
CA HIS A 265 9.03 5.30 -16.45
C HIS A 265 8.81 5.38 -17.97
N ALA A 266 7.93 4.57 -18.54
CA ALA A 266 7.58 4.65 -19.96
C ALA A 266 6.79 5.93 -20.28
N ALA A 267 5.87 6.35 -19.42
CA ALA A 267 5.13 7.59 -19.53
C ALA A 267 6.05 8.82 -19.42
N LEU A 268 7.03 8.78 -18.53
CA LEU A 268 8.00 9.85 -18.33
C LEU A 268 9.02 9.93 -19.48
N HIS A 269 9.36 8.81 -20.13
CA HIS A 269 10.16 8.85 -21.36
C HIS A 269 9.43 9.57 -22.50
N ALA A 270 8.12 9.35 -22.64
CA ALA A 270 7.31 10.09 -23.61
C ALA A 270 7.27 11.59 -23.29
N ALA A 271 7.21 11.97 -22.01
CA ALA A 271 7.25 13.36 -21.57
C ALA A 271 8.65 13.99 -21.68
N ALA A 272 9.73 13.20 -21.59
CA ALA A 272 11.11 13.67 -21.74
C ALA A 272 11.43 14.08 -23.17
N ASP A 273 10.79 13.46 -24.17
CA ASP A 273 10.91 13.89 -25.58
C ASP A 273 10.30 15.28 -25.81
N ASP A 274 9.46 15.79 -24.90
CA ASP A 274 8.89 17.13 -24.92
C ASP A 274 9.84 18.23 -24.41
N GLY A 275 11.11 17.93 -24.14
CA GLY A 275 12.12 18.90 -23.67
C GLY A 275 12.00 19.32 -22.21
N ARG A 276 11.23 18.63 -21.39
CA ARG A 276 11.04 18.89 -19.94
C ARG A 276 11.94 18.05 -19.03
N ALA A 277 12.79 17.18 -19.58
CA ALA A 277 13.69 16.35 -18.80
C ALA A 277 14.87 17.18 -18.25
N GLN A 278 15.02 17.21 -16.95
CA GLN A 278 16.28 17.62 -16.34
C GLN A 278 17.36 16.55 -16.65
N GLU A 279 18.52 17.02 -17.11
CA GLU A 279 19.67 16.17 -17.44
C GLU A 279 20.16 15.37 -16.23
N GLY A 280 19.65 14.17 -16.07
CA GLY A 280 20.14 13.16 -15.15
C GLY A 280 20.77 11.99 -15.91
N ARG A 281 22.05 11.86 -15.82
CA ARG A 281 22.94 10.96 -16.53
C ARG A 281 22.39 9.54 -16.71
N GLY A 282 22.31 9.09 -17.94
CA GLY A 282 22.28 7.67 -18.32
C GLY A 282 20.91 6.99 -18.20
N ARG A 283 20.14 7.03 -19.27
CA ARG A 283 18.87 6.33 -19.46
C ARG A 283 17.73 6.77 -18.52
N GLY A 284 17.39 8.05 -18.55
CA GLY A 284 16.07 8.64 -18.28
C GLY A 284 15.25 8.12 -17.11
N LEU A 285 15.85 7.81 -15.95
CA LEU A 285 15.09 7.56 -14.72
C LEU A 285 14.70 8.91 -14.12
N VAL A 286 13.42 9.25 -14.19
CA VAL A 286 12.86 10.42 -13.51
C VAL A 286 12.29 9.95 -12.18
N LEU A 287 12.61 10.68 -11.12
CA LEU A 287 12.00 10.50 -9.83
C LEU A 287 10.56 11.02 -9.89
N VAL A 288 9.59 10.13 -9.70
CA VAL A 288 8.18 10.50 -9.58
C VAL A 288 7.81 10.49 -8.12
N THR A 289 7.30 11.59 -7.63
CA THR A 289 6.74 11.65 -6.28
C THR A 289 5.31 11.13 -6.30
N ARG A 290 4.78 10.71 -5.15
CA ARG A 290 3.35 10.36 -5.04
C ARG A 290 2.47 11.54 -5.48
N GLY A 291 2.87 12.78 -5.18
CA GLY A 291 2.15 13.98 -5.59
C GLY A 291 1.99 14.07 -7.12
N ASP A 292 3.04 13.77 -7.87
CA ASP A 292 2.99 13.82 -9.34
C ASP A 292 1.98 12.80 -9.91
N LEU A 293 1.90 11.60 -9.31
CA LEU A 293 0.94 10.57 -9.70
C LEU A 293 -0.50 10.92 -9.29
N ASP A 294 -0.67 11.48 -8.10
CA ASP A 294 -1.98 11.83 -7.57
C ASP A 294 -2.59 13.02 -8.33
N ASP A 295 -1.78 14.00 -8.76
CA ASP A 295 -2.22 15.14 -9.57
C ASP A 295 -2.84 14.71 -10.92
N GLU A 296 -2.40 13.59 -11.49
CA GLU A 296 -2.98 13.05 -12.72
C GLU A 296 -4.28 12.27 -12.52
N GLN A 297 -4.54 11.76 -11.31
CA GLN A 297 -5.62 10.80 -11.06
C GLN A 297 -6.64 11.26 -10.04
N ARG A 298 -6.34 12.32 -9.29
CA ARG A 298 -7.20 12.90 -8.26
C ARG A 298 -7.56 14.35 -8.59
N ASP A 299 -8.66 14.81 -8.05
CA ASP A 299 -9.11 16.19 -8.18
C ASP A 299 -9.36 16.83 -6.81
N LYS A 300 -9.14 18.14 -6.77
CA LYS A 300 -9.57 19.05 -5.72
C LYS A 300 -10.48 20.11 -6.30
N ARG A 301 -11.57 20.46 -5.62
CA ARG A 301 -12.41 21.58 -6.02
C ARG A 301 -11.95 22.90 -5.38
N ALA A 302 -12.47 24.02 -5.85
CA ALA A 302 -12.03 25.36 -5.41
C ALA A 302 -12.10 25.56 -3.88
N GLU A 303 -13.09 24.97 -3.21
CA GLU A 303 -13.27 25.03 -1.76
C GLU A 303 -12.17 24.29 -0.99
N CYS A 304 -11.50 23.31 -1.61
CA CYS A 304 -10.41 22.57 -1.01
C CYS A 304 -9.21 23.49 -0.71
N GLY A 305 -8.98 24.54 -1.53
CA GLY A 305 -7.90 25.51 -1.29
C GLY A 305 -8.02 26.31 0.02
N ARG A 306 -9.19 26.26 0.68
CA ARG A 306 -9.40 26.85 2.02
C ARG A 306 -9.53 25.81 3.11
N CYS A 307 -9.39 24.53 2.77
CA CYS A 307 -9.47 23.45 3.74
C CYS A 307 -8.21 23.35 4.58
N ARG A 308 -8.38 23.17 5.90
CA ARG A 308 -7.22 22.99 6.81
C ARG A 308 -6.33 21.78 6.46
N TYR A 309 -6.86 20.84 5.68
CA TYR A 309 -6.13 19.66 5.23
C TYR A 309 -5.54 19.79 3.82
N ASP A 310 -5.69 20.93 3.16
CA ASP A 310 -5.29 21.07 1.75
C ASP A 310 -3.83 20.67 1.49
N ALA A 311 -2.93 21.06 2.38
CA ALA A 311 -1.50 20.78 2.26
C ALA A 311 -1.13 19.30 2.38
N VAL A 312 -2.03 18.45 2.90
CA VAL A 312 -1.77 17.02 3.18
C VAL A 312 -2.80 16.09 2.55
N CYS A 313 -3.91 16.62 2.06
CA CYS A 313 -4.94 15.86 1.37
C CYS A 313 -4.57 15.70 -0.10
N GLU A 314 -4.52 14.48 -0.59
CA GLU A 314 -4.21 14.17 -1.99
C GLU A 314 -5.39 14.44 -2.93
N GLY A 315 -6.59 14.75 -2.42
CA GLY A 315 -7.80 14.92 -3.22
C GLY A 315 -8.60 13.63 -3.36
N VAL A 316 -9.48 13.60 -4.35
CA VAL A 316 -10.47 12.53 -4.57
C VAL A 316 -10.23 11.88 -5.92
N TRP A 317 -10.27 10.56 -5.98
CA TRP A 317 -10.11 9.80 -7.21
C TRP A 317 -11.11 10.23 -8.27
N ARG A 318 -10.66 10.60 -9.47
CA ARG A 318 -11.53 11.03 -10.59
C ARG A 318 -12.56 9.97 -10.94
N ASN A 319 -12.19 8.70 -10.90
CA ASN A 319 -13.11 7.61 -11.17
C ASN A 319 -14.19 7.44 -10.08
N TYR A 320 -13.90 7.83 -8.84
CA TYR A 320 -14.89 7.94 -7.77
C TYR A 320 -15.85 9.11 -8.04
N LEU A 321 -15.30 10.29 -8.36
CA LEU A 321 -16.13 11.49 -8.64
C LEU A 321 -17.06 11.33 -9.84
N LYS A 322 -16.65 10.61 -10.88
CA LYS A 322 -17.50 10.30 -12.03
C LYS A 322 -18.77 9.52 -11.64
N ARG A 323 -18.73 8.77 -10.54
CA ARG A 323 -19.83 7.92 -10.08
C ARG A 323 -20.65 8.54 -8.95
N PHE A 324 -19.98 9.16 -8.00
CA PHE A 324 -20.60 9.62 -6.76
C PHE A 324 -20.59 11.14 -6.58
N GLY A 325 -19.90 11.89 -7.46
CA GLY A 325 -19.79 13.34 -7.34
C GLY A 325 -19.04 13.79 -6.07
N TRP A 326 -19.30 15.04 -5.67
CA TRP A 326 -18.64 15.70 -4.54
C TRP A 326 -19.45 15.73 -3.24
N ASP A 327 -20.64 15.12 -3.20
CA ASP A 327 -21.63 15.31 -2.12
C ASP A 327 -21.12 14.88 -0.73
N GLU A 328 -20.18 13.93 -0.69
CA GLU A 328 -19.60 13.42 0.55
C GLU A 328 -18.43 14.27 1.07
N MET A 329 -17.86 15.13 0.23
CA MET A 329 -16.68 15.92 0.55
C MET A 329 -17.08 17.28 1.14
N GLN A 330 -16.69 17.51 2.38
CA GLN A 330 -16.96 18.77 3.07
C GLN A 330 -15.64 19.39 3.52
N PRO A 331 -14.97 20.21 2.66
CA PRO A 331 -13.75 20.92 3.01
C PRO A 331 -13.90 21.71 4.32
N ARG A 332 -12.87 21.72 5.20
CA ARG A 332 -12.91 22.24 6.56
C ARG A 332 -11.91 23.38 6.77
#